data_4652c7a953f73b19be9e67ad9d8e3e85
#
_entry.id   4652c7a953f73b19be9e67ad9d8e3e85
#
_cell.length_a   1.000
_cell.length_b   1.000
_cell.length_c   1.000
_cell.angle_alpha   90.00
_cell.angle_beta   90.00
_cell.angle_gamma   90.00
#
_symmetry.space_group_name_H-M   'P 1'
#
loop_
_entity.id
_entity.type
_entity.pdbx_description
1 polymer ?
#
loop_
_entity_poly.entity_id
_entity_poly.type
_entity_poly.pdbx_seq_one_letter_code
_entity_poly.pdbx_strand_id
1 'polypeptide(L)'
;MLWGNHSLAELSGTVCGAGRIAVLCVAGWSSQAAAQTDFDAIREQLAADLQSAHIGAGYAAIVDFAVSRDISSARFYPDEVEGVRDPELASTKLPFRLVLGADGASARPFLQGHFAYQTLDADFEFLADELVRSRWKTYGGSLSGGYEIKLGESMKLLPAISLGYGRMENRANYTGPIGNEILRPAFSNLLFDWNANALVYGASLGLDYRRQFGSVDLEVLGNLTHHRLETTSASTEFAEFDGHVSAFDLEVNAVRPTSWTLGGTPLAVVGLFGATSIFGPDRDALGFDRFFETGLGLQGDLSSRGWKLTSLRLGLKAIYGPDVIGWGLIVGYKF
;
A
#
# COMPACT_ATOMS: atom_id res chain seq x y z
N MET A 1 30.27 -6.21 34.89
CA MET A 1 31.31 -6.09 33.83
C MET A 1 30.84 -6.83 32.62
N LEU A 2 30.91 -6.21 31.47
CA LEU A 2 30.57 -6.56 30.10
C LEU A 2 29.28 -5.87 29.60
N TRP A 3 29.47 -4.64 29.20
CA TRP A 3 28.57 -3.91 28.31
C TRP A 3 28.91 -4.35 26.87
N GLY A 4 27.98 -5.04 26.23
CA GLY A 4 28.07 -5.35 24.81
C GLY A 4 27.70 -4.11 23.99
N ASN A 5 28.63 -3.69 23.14
CA ASN A 5 28.41 -2.69 22.09
C ASN A 5 27.39 -3.24 21.07
N HIS A 6 26.15 -2.80 21.16
CA HIS A 6 25.23 -2.91 20.05
C HIS A 6 25.49 -1.73 19.10
N SER A 7 25.93 -2.05 17.90
CA SER A 7 26.22 -1.09 16.85
C SER A 7 24.92 -0.42 16.38
N LEU A 8 25.01 0.90 16.20
CA LEU A 8 23.96 1.80 15.67
C LEU A 8 23.57 1.52 14.20
N ALA A 9 23.91 0.35 13.65
CA ALA A 9 23.72 0.01 12.24
C ALA A 9 22.37 -0.65 11.87
N GLU A 10 21.47 -0.91 12.83
CA GLU A 10 20.18 -1.59 12.57
C GLU A 10 18.95 -0.66 12.62
N LEU A 11 19.11 0.63 12.50
CA LEU A 11 18.00 1.59 12.55
C LEU A 11 17.56 2.11 11.16
N SER A 12 17.67 1.28 10.13
CA SER A 12 17.22 1.65 8.78
C SER A 12 15.85 1.03 8.47
N GLY A 13 14.79 1.71 8.83
CA GLY A 13 13.46 1.31 8.40
C GLY A 13 12.40 2.34 8.76
N THR A 14 11.85 3.04 7.74
CA THR A 14 10.43 3.28 7.74
C THR A 14 9.94 4.70 8.02
N VAL A 15 8.70 4.98 7.63
CA VAL A 15 7.86 6.10 8.12
C VAL A 15 8.06 6.34 9.64
N CYS A 16 8.35 5.30 10.41
CA CYS A 16 8.89 5.37 11.76
C CYS A 16 10.19 6.15 11.89
N GLY A 17 11.05 6.18 10.87
CA GLY A 17 12.28 6.97 10.86
C GLY A 17 12.02 8.48 10.95
N ALA A 18 10.98 8.97 10.28
CA ALA A 18 10.60 10.39 10.35
C ALA A 18 10.16 10.79 11.76
N GLY A 19 9.40 9.94 12.47
CA GLY A 19 9.02 10.17 13.86
C GLY A 19 10.23 10.15 14.81
N ARG A 20 11.14 9.18 14.64
CA ARG A 20 12.36 9.07 15.46
C ARG A 20 13.35 10.21 15.22
N ILE A 21 13.51 10.66 13.96
CA ILE A 21 14.35 11.80 13.63
C ILE A 21 13.78 13.07 14.24
N ALA A 22 12.48 13.29 14.15
CA ALA A 22 11.82 14.43 14.74
C ALA A 22 11.94 14.45 16.28
N VAL A 23 11.80 13.30 16.97
CA VAL A 23 11.97 13.17 18.41
C VAL A 23 13.42 13.40 18.83
N LEU A 24 14.39 12.89 18.08
CA LEU A 24 15.82 13.13 18.37
C LEU A 24 16.20 14.59 18.24
N CYS A 25 15.68 15.31 17.24
CA CYS A 25 15.92 16.74 17.06
C CYS A 25 15.35 17.55 18.23
N VAL A 26 14.17 17.20 18.76
CA VAL A 26 13.52 17.91 19.88
C VAL A 26 14.17 17.57 21.23
N ALA A 27 14.60 16.32 21.44
CA ALA A 27 15.25 15.91 22.69
C ALA A 27 16.62 16.59 22.94
N GLY A 28 17.33 16.98 21.87
CA GLY A 28 18.58 17.75 21.96
C GLY A 28 18.40 19.22 22.42
N TRP A 29 17.18 19.73 22.43
CA TRP A 29 16.87 21.14 22.69
C TRP A 29 16.51 21.49 24.11
N SER A 30 16.27 20.53 24.95
CA SER A 30 15.83 20.75 26.33
C SER A 30 16.90 21.38 27.26
N SER A 31 18.12 21.66 26.78
CA SER A 31 19.24 22.12 27.61
C SER A 31 19.79 23.52 27.31
N GLN A 32 19.24 24.27 26.36
CA GLN A 32 19.70 25.65 26.11
C GLN A 32 18.53 26.65 26.10
N ALA A 33 18.29 27.24 27.25
CA ALA A 33 17.36 28.33 27.41
C ALA A 33 17.83 29.62 26.72
N ALA A 34 16.88 30.29 26.03
CA ALA A 34 16.90 31.70 25.69
C ALA A 34 18.03 32.22 24.78
N ALA A 35 18.17 31.67 23.57
CA ALA A 35 18.67 32.43 22.44
C ALA A 35 17.55 32.53 21.39
N GLN A 36 17.47 33.64 20.65
CA GLN A 36 16.61 33.74 19.47
C GLN A 36 16.82 32.47 18.66
N THR A 37 15.76 31.67 18.56
CA THR A 37 15.82 30.38 17.89
C THR A 37 16.07 30.70 16.41
N ASP A 38 17.24 30.39 15.92
CA ASP A 38 17.57 30.53 14.51
C ASP A 38 16.86 29.44 13.75
N PHE A 39 15.65 29.72 13.30
CA PHE A 39 14.81 28.76 12.55
C PHE A 39 15.48 28.29 11.28
N ASP A 40 16.34 29.13 10.67
CA ASP A 40 17.03 28.76 9.44
C ASP A 40 18.08 27.68 9.73
N ALA A 41 18.85 27.82 10.83
CA ALA A 41 19.81 26.80 11.25
C ALA A 41 19.16 25.48 11.62
N ILE A 42 18.02 25.53 12.30
CA ILE A 42 17.23 24.33 12.65
C ILE A 42 16.72 23.64 11.37
N ARG A 43 16.19 24.43 10.46
CA ARG A 43 15.65 23.94 9.19
C ARG A 43 16.75 23.31 8.33
N GLU A 44 17.95 23.92 8.30
CA GLU A 44 19.12 23.40 7.59
C GLU A 44 19.60 22.07 8.19
N GLN A 45 19.68 21.98 9.53
CA GLN A 45 20.02 20.74 10.22
C GLN A 45 19.01 19.64 9.93
N LEU A 46 17.72 19.95 10.05
CA LEU A 46 16.64 19.01 9.77
C LEU A 46 16.66 18.54 8.32
N ALA A 47 16.93 19.45 7.38
CA ALA A 47 17.05 19.13 5.96
C ALA A 47 18.21 18.15 5.70
N ALA A 48 19.36 18.35 6.36
CA ALA A 48 20.50 17.45 6.27
C ALA A 48 20.20 16.06 6.84
N ASP A 49 19.51 16.00 8.00
CA ASP A 49 19.11 14.76 8.63
C ASP A 49 18.09 14.00 7.78
N LEU A 50 17.14 14.68 7.15
CA LEU A 50 16.15 14.09 6.23
C LEU A 50 16.79 13.50 4.98
N GLN A 51 17.75 14.20 4.38
CA GLN A 51 18.49 13.67 3.24
C GLN A 51 19.26 12.40 3.58
N SER A 52 19.83 12.33 4.79
CA SER A 52 20.55 11.15 5.27
C SER A 52 19.65 9.96 5.59
N ALA A 53 18.38 10.20 5.93
CA ALA A 53 17.43 9.19 6.41
C ALA A 53 16.71 8.40 5.31
N HIS A 54 16.99 8.68 4.02
CA HIS A 54 16.37 7.98 2.87
C HIS A 54 14.83 7.92 2.95
N ILE A 55 14.18 8.99 3.41
CA ILE A 55 12.71 9.06 3.58
C ILE A 55 11.97 8.85 2.25
N GLY A 56 12.62 9.16 1.13
CA GLY A 56 12.09 8.91 -0.20
C GLY A 56 11.66 7.47 -0.46
N ALA A 57 12.34 6.51 0.17
CA ALA A 57 11.96 5.11 0.14
C ALA A 57 10.55 4.85 0.70
N GLY A 58 10.21 5.51 1.81
CA GLY A 58 8.88 5.46 2.39
C GLY A 58 7.80 6.01 1.47
N TYR A 59 8.09 7.09 0.80
CA TYR A 59 7.17 7.68 -0.18
C TYR A 59 6.95 6.77 -1.38
N ALA A 60 8.03 6.15 -1.89
CA ALA A 60 7.93 5.17 -2.96
C ALA A 60 7.03 4.00 -2.59
N ALA A 61 7.18 3.43 -1.39
CA ALA A 61 6.37 2.30 -0.93
C ALA A 61 4.88 2.67 -0.79
N ILE A 62 4.56 3.87 -0.28
CA ILE A 62 3.18 4.36 -0.17
C ILE A 62 2.54 4.48 -1.56
N VAL A 63 3.26 5.04 -2.54
CA VAL A 63 2.77 5.17 -3.92
C VAL A 63 2.64 3.82 -4.58
N ASP A 64 3.64 2.92 -4.43
CA ASP A 64 3.57 1.56 -4.98
C ASP A 64 2.38 0.79 -4.40
N PHE A 65 2.19 0.84 -3.10
CA PHE A 65 1.05 0.18 -2.46
C PHE A 65 -0.30 0.68 -3.00
N ALA A 66 -0.41 1.97 -3.34
CA ALA A 66 -1.59 2.52 -3.99
C ALA A 66 -1.74 2.01 -5.43
N VAL A 67 -0.64 1.95 -6.21
CA VAL A 67 -0.68 1.82 -7.67
C VAL A 67 -0.49 0.38 -8.16
N SER A 68 0.06 -0.54 -7.35
CA SER A 68 0.51 -1.85 -7.84
C SER A 68 -0.32 -3.06 -7.40
N ARG A 69 -1.20 -2.94 -6.42
CA ARG A 69 -1.87 -4.09 -5.80
C ARG A 69 -3.36 -4.14 -6.02
N ASP A 70 -3.89 -5.33 -6.27
CA ASP A 70 -5.32 -5.59 -6.51
C ASP A 70 -6.16 -5.72 -5.21
N ILE A 71 -5.79 -5.00 -4.14
CA ILE A 71 -6.59 -4.95 -2.92
C ILE A 71 -7.77 -4.00 -3.16
N SER A 72 -8.98 -4.52 -3.24
CA SER A 72 -10.16 -3.74 -3.64
C SER A 72 -10.51 -2.63 -2.65
N SER A 73 -10.55 -2.92 -1.35
CA SER A 73 -10.80 -1.92 -0.31
C SER A 73 -10.39 -2.47 1.04
N ALA A 74 -9.49 -1.79 1.73
CA ALA A 74 -8.99 -2.24 3.02
C ALA A 74 -8.58 -1.07 3.91
N ARG A 75 -8.64 -1.30 5.22
CA ARG A 75 -8.04 -0.48 6.27
C ARG A 75 -7.02 -1.30 7.02
N PHE A 76 -5.85 -0.75 7.17
CA PHE A 76 -4.73 -1.30 7.90
C PHE A 76 -4.43 -0.41 9.09
N TYR A 77 -4.15 -1.00 10.21
CA TYR A 77 -3.73 -0.34 11.43
C TYR A 77 -2.35 -0.91 11.79
N PRO A 78 -1.28 -0.30 11.28
CA PRO A 78 0.08 -0.67 11.67
C PRO A 78 0.27 -0.48 13.17
N ASP A 79 1.20 -1.23 13.75
CA ASP A 79 1.54 -1.08 15.17
C ASP A 79 2.11 0.31 15.45
N GLU A 80 1.78 0.86 16.61
CA GLU A 80 2.34 2.11 17.07
C GLU A 80 3.84 1.97 17.33
N VAL A 81 4.58 3.01 17.00
CA VAL A 81 6.00 3.12 17.29
C VAL A 81 6.27 4.40 18.05
N GLU A 82 7.43 4.49 18.69
CA GLU A 82 7.81 5.65 19.48
C GLU A 82 7.65 6.96 18.69
N GLY A 83 6.82 7.86 19.21
CA GLY A 83 6.54 9.17 18.61
C GLY A 83 5.47 9.16 17.50
N VAL A 84 4.90 8.00 17.12
CA VAL A 84 3.82 7.89 16.15
C VAL A 84 2.65 7.13 16.76
N ARG A 85 1.49 7.76 16.79
CA ARG A 85 0.26 7.20 17.33
C ARG A 85 -0.81 7.02 16.27
N ASP A 86 -1.66 6.06 16.49
CA ASP A 86 -2.87 5.79 15.68
C ASP A 86 -2.61 5.77 14.16
N PRO A 87 -1.57 5.08 13.64
CA PRO A 87 -1.36 5.01 12.21
C PRO A 87 -2.50 4.23 11.55
N GLU A 88 -3.16 4.87 10.57
CA GLU A 88 -4.24 4.26 9.79
C GLU A 88 -3.96 4.41 8.29
N LEU A 89 -3.86 3.30 7.57
CA LEU A 89 -3.77 3.25 6.12
C LEU A 89 -5.08 2.72 5.55
N ALA A 90 -5.81 3.57 4.83
CA ALA A 90 -7.02 3.16 4.10
C ALA A 90 -6.76 3.19 2.59
N SER A 91 -7.08 2.10 1.90
CA SER A 91 -6.93 1.97 0.45
C SER A 91 -8.24 1.54 -0.19
N THR A 92 -8.60 2.19 -1.29
CA THR A 92 -9.75 1.84 -2.13
C THR A 92 -9.29 1.79 -3.57
N LYS A 93 -9.58 0.67 -4.25
CA LYS A 93 -9.19 0.46 -5.65
C LYS A 93 -10.37 -0.02 -6.47
N LEU A 94 -10.40 0.41 -7.72
CA LEU A 94 -11.34 -0.05 -8.74
C LEU A 94 -10.53 -0.79 -9.81
N PRO A 95 -10.37 -2.13 -9.71
CA PRO A 95 -9.64 -2.91 -10.68
C PRO A 95 -10.48 -3.14 -11.94
N PHE A 96 -9.81 -3.38 -13.06
CA PHE A 96 -10.43 -3.88 -14.29
C PHE A 96 -9.48 -4.82 -15.02
N ARG A 97 -10.04 -5.81 -15.74
CA ARG A 97 -9.27 -6.74 -16.59
C ARG A 97 -10.06 -7.08 -17.84
N LEU A 98 -9.36 -7.04 -18.96
CA LEU A 98 -9.87 -7.40 -20.27
C LEU A 98 -8.94 -8.44 -20.91
N VAL A 99 -9.47 -9.61 -21.24
CA VAL A 99 -8.74 -10.65 -21.96
C VAL A 99 -9.18 -10.60 -23.42
N LEU A 100 -8.21 -10.56 -24.32
CA LEU A 100 -8.43 -10.40 -25.76
C LEU A 100 -8.17 -11.73 -26.47
N GLY A 101 -8.76 -11.88 -27.68
CA GLY A 101 -8.58 -13.06 -28.51
C GLY A 101 -9.62 -14.15 -28.29
N ALA A 102 -9.50 -15.25 -29.06
CA ALA A 102 -10.45 -16.34 -29.04
C ALA A 102 -10.32 -17.21 -27.78
N ASP A 103 -11.45 -17.66 -27.26
CA ASP A 103 -11.46 -18.68 -26.22
C ASP A 103 -10.84 -19.97 -26.73
N GLY A 104 -9.98 -20.58 -25.93
CA GLY A 104 -9.30 -21.82 -26.31
C GLY A 104 -7.86 -21.62 -26.83
N ALA A 105 -7.44 -20.43 -27.25
CA ALA A 105 -6.04 -20.18 -27.64
C ALA A 105 -5.05 -20.52 -26.54
N SER A 106 -3.86 -21.02 -26.90
CA SER A 106 -2.79 -21.37 -25.96
C SER A 106 -2.19 -20.15 -25.27
N ALA A 107 -2.24 -18.99 -25.93
CA ALA A 107 -1.83 -17.71 -25.37
C ALA A 107 -2.86 -16.63 -25.79
N ARG A 108 -3.26 -15.80 -24.83
CA ARG A 108 -4.19 -14.68 -25.05
C ARG A 108 -3.64 -13.41 -24.46
N PRO A 109 -3.58 -12.31 -25.21
CA PRO A 109 -3.20 -11.04 -24.62
C PRO A 109 -4.27 -10.57 -23.61
N PHE A 110 -3.83 -9.89 -22.59
CA PHE A 110 -4.72 -9.21 -21.65
C PHE A 110 -4.25 -7.79 -21.36
N LEU A 111 -5.21 -6.97 -20.97
CA LEU A 111 -5.02 -5.66 -20.42
C LEU A 111 -5.68 -5.63 -19.04
N GLN A 112 -4.97 -5.19 -18.02
CA GLN A 112 -5.52 -5.01 -16.68
C GLN A 112 -5.03 -3.70 -16.09
N GLY A 113 -5.76 -3.17 -15.13
CA GLY A 113 -5.36 -1.97 -14.43
C GLY A 113 -6.34 -1.65 -13.33
N HIS A 114 -6.06 -0.55 -12.63
CA HIS A 114 -6.94 -0.04 -11.59
C HIS A 114 -6.74 1.45 -11.40
N PHE A 115 -7.76 2.07 -10.81
CA PHE A 115 -7.68 3.37 -10.18
C PHE A 115 -7.65 3.20 -8.67
N ALA A 116 -6.86 4.01 -7.99
CA ALA A 116 -6.68 3.92 -6.55
C ALA A 116 -6.79 5.27 -5.86
N TYR A 117 -7.37 5.23 -4.67
CA TYR A 117 -7.32 6.30 -3.68
C TYR A 117 -6.89 5.72 -2.35
N GLN A 118 -5.91 6.34 -1.73
CA GLN A 118 -5.34 5.90 -0.46
C GLN A 118 -5.15 7.07 0.47
N THR A 119 -5.37 6.85 1.76
CA THR A 119 -5.00 7.78 2.83
C THR A 119 -4.14 7.07 3.85
N LEU A 120 -3.12 7.76 4.34
CA LEU A 120 -2.35 7.38 5.52
C LEU A 120 -2.45 8.53 6.51
N ASP A 121 -3.05 8.26 7.65
CA ASP A 121 -3.16 9.17 8.78
C ASP A 121 -2.20 8.73 9.87
N ALA A 122 -1.49 9.66 10.49
CA ALA A 122 -0.63 9.40 11.64
C ALA A 122 -0.52 10.65 12.52
N ASP A 123 -0.52 10.45 13.82
CA ASP A 123 -0.36 11.48 14.83
C ASP A 123 1.08 11.43 15.36
N PHE A 124 1.85 12.51 15.19
CA PHE A 124 3.21 12.64 15.69
C PHE A 124 3.21 13.43 17.00
N GLU A 125 3.68 12.80 18.06
CA GLU A 125 3.80 13.43 19.38
C GLU A 125 5.23 13.91 19.60
N PHE A 126 5.41 15.22 19.67
CA PHE A 126 6.72 15.84 19.89
C PHE A 126 6.96 16.18 21.36
N LEU A 127 5.93 16.66 22.05
CA LEU A 127 5.93 16.99 23.47
C LEU A 127 4.54 16.69 24.02
N ALA A 128 4.41 16.58 25.34
CA ALA A 128 3.10 16.45 25.99
C ALA A 128 2.20 17.62 25.55
N ASP A 129 1.04 17.31 24.98
CA ASP A 129 0.04 18.24 24.46
C ASP A 129 0.39 18.96 23.12
N GLU A 130 1.55 18.67 22.51
CA GLU A 130 1.95 19.18 21.20
C GLU A 130 1.92 18.08 20.14
N LEU A 131 0.87 18.08 19.33
CA LEU A 131 0.59 17.03 18.38
C LEU A 131 0.62 17.57 16.94
N VAL A 132 1.27 16.85 16.05
CA VAL A 132 1.21 17.11 14.62
C VAL A 132 0.47 15.95 13.96
N ARG A 133 -0.78 16.20 13.55
CA ARG A 133 -1.57 15.23 12.78
C ARG A 133 -1.24 15.35 11.31
N SER A 134 -0.61 14.33 10.77
CA SER A 134 -0.26 14.24 9.36
C SER A 134 -1.25 13.38 8.59
N ARG A 135 -1.71 13.89 7.46
CA ARG A 135 -2.56 13.16 6.51
C ARG A 135 -1.93 13.14 5.13
N TRP A 136 -1.73 11.95 4.65
CA TRP A 136 -1.22 11.66 3.31
C TRP A 136 -2.36 11.17 2.44
N LYS A 137 -2.45 11.69 1.24
CA LYS A 137 -3.43 11.25 0.24
C LYS A 137 -2.69 10.87 -1.02
N THR A 138 -2.95 9.67 -1.51
CA THR A 138 -2.39 9.21 -2.78
C THR A 138 -3.52 8.90 -3.74
N TYR A 139 -3.44 9.49 -4.92
CA TYR A 139 -4.32 9.22 -6.05
C TYR A 139 -3.47 8.61 -7.14
N GLY A 140 -3.95 7.55 -7.75
CA GLY A 140 -3.16 6.94 -8.81
C GLY A 140 -3.91 5.88 -9.56
N GLY A 141 -3.19 5.27 -10.47
CA GLY A 141 -3.68 4.13 -11.22
C GLY A 141 -2.56 3.52 -12.02
N SER A 142 -2.78 2.29 -12.44
CA SER A 142 -1.86 1.58 -13.32
C SER A 142 -2.57 0.87 -14.46
N LEU A 143 -1.81 0.62 -15.49
CA LEU A 143 -2.18 -0.19 -16.63
C LEU A 143 -1.08 -1.22 -16.88
N SER A 144 -1.47 -2.49 -17.00
CA SER A 144 -0.55 -3.60 -17.27
C SER A 144 -1.03 -4.35 -18.52
N GLY A 145 -0.09 -4.67 -19.38
CA GLY A 145 -0.32 -5.49 -20.58
C GLY A 145 0.51 -6.76 -20.52
N GLY A 146 -0.08 -7.89 -20.90
CA GLY A 146 0.59 -9.18 -20.82
C GLY A 146 -0.10 -10.27 -21.59
N TYR A 147 0.28 -11.51 -21.29
CA TYR A 147 -0.30 -12.70 -21.92
C TYR A 147 -0.76 -13.70 -20.87
N GLU A 148 -1.95 -14.29 -21.07
CA GLU A 148 -2.36 -15.52 -20.41
C GLU A 148 -1.83 -16.71 -21.24
N ILE A 149 -0.82 -17.40 -20.76
CA ILE A 149 -0.21 -18.55 -21.41
C ILE A 149 -0.69 -19.82 -20.70
N LYS A 150 -1.41 -20.69 -21.39
CA LYS A 150 -1.88 -21.97 -20.84
C LYS A 150 -0.70 -22.92 -20.67
N LEU A 151 -0.46 -23.39 -19.44
CA LEU A 151 0.51 -24.45 -19.12
C LEU A 151 -0.14 -25.83 -19.01
N GLY A 152 -1.47 -25.89 -19.12
CA GLY A 152 -2.29 -27.09 -19.05
C GLY A 152 -3.76 -26.72 -18.91
N GLU A 153 -4.60 -27.68 -18.52
CA GLU A 153 -6.04 -27.46 -18.38
C GLU A 153 -6.39 -26.52 -17.21
N SER A 154 -5.63 -26.61 -16.14
CA SER A 154 -5.91 -25.94 -14.87
C SER A 154 -4.97 -24.80 -14.53
N MET A 155 -3.93 -24.55 -15.35
CA MET A 155 -2.85 -23.63 -14.97
C MET A 155 -2.48 -22.66 -16.11
N LYS A 156 -2.30 -21.40 -15.77
CA LYS A 156 -1.86 -20.34 -16.68
C LYS A 156 -0.72 -19.54 -16.09
N LEU A 157 0.22 -19.14 -16.92
CA LEU A 157 1.26 -18.18 -16.61
C LEU A 157 0.85 -16.80 -17.13
N LEU A 158 1.11 -15.76 -16.35
CA LEU A 158 0.65 -14.39 -16.61
C LEU A 158 1.82 -13.40 -16.55
N PRO A 159 2.77 -13.44 -17.51
CA PRO A 159 3.77 -12.38 -17.62
C PRO A 159 3.13 -11.07 -18.06
N ALA A 160 3.51 -9.95 -17.41
CA ALA A 160 3.03 -8.62 -17.78
C ALA A 160 4.08 -7.54 -17.51
N ILE A 161 3.95 -6.43 -18.22
CA ILE A 161 4.62 -5.16 -17.92
C ILE A 161 3.57 -4.15 -17.48
N SER A 162 3.97 -3.25 -16.60
CA SER A 162 3.08 -2.25 -15.99
C SER A 162 3.63 -0.84 -16.11
N LEU A 163 2.71 0.10 -16.26
CA LEU A 163 2.95 1.53 -16.19
C LEU A 163 1.86 2.15 -15.32
N GLY A 164 2.26 2.94 -14.35
CA GLY A 164 1.36 3.62 -13.44
C GLY A 164 1.79 5.05 -13.20
N TYR A 165 0.88 5.82 -12.65
CA TYR A 165 1.11 7.19 -12.24
C TYR A 165 0.38 7.45 -10.93
N GLY A 166 1.09 8.08 -9.98
CA GLY A 166 0.56 8.44 -8.68
C GLY A 166 0.84 9.89 -8.35
N ARG A 167 -0.10 10.53 -7.67
CA ARG A 167 0.06 11.83 -7.02
C ARG A 167 -0.12 11.63 -5.53
N MET A 168 0.86 12.08 -4.77
CA MET A 168 0.83 12.08 -3.31
C MET A 168 0.79 13.50 -2.80
N GLU A 169 -0.07 13.74 -1.81
CA GLU A 169 -0.19 15.02 -1.09
C GLU A 169 -0.09 14.73 0.41
N ASN A 170 0.77 15.45 1.08
CA ASN A 170 0.86 15.45 2.53
C ASN A 170 0.34 16.77 3.10
N ARG A 171 -0.42 16.71 4.18
CA ARG A 171 -0.92 17.87 4.92
C ARG A 171 -0.77 17.61 6.42
N ALA A 172 -0.27 18.60 7.13
CA ALA A 172 -0.15 18.53 8.58
C ALA A 172 -1.06 19.56 9.26
N ASN A 173 -1.61 19.15 10.39
CA ASN A 173 -2.35 20.02 11.30
C ASN A 173 -1.60 20.07 12.62
N TYR A 174 -1.14 21.26 12.99
CA TYR A 174 -0.32 21.51 14.18
C TYR A 174 -1.21 22.00 15.31
N THR A 175 -1.07 21.39 16.49
CA THR A 175 -1.80 21.79 17.71
C THR A 175 -0.84 22.38 18.73
N GLY A 176 -1.38 23.23 19.64
CA GLY A 176 -0.60 23.90 20.65
C GLY A 176 0.16 25.13 20.17
N PRO A 177 0.68 25.95 21.10
CA PRO A 177 1.46 27.14 20.77
C PRO A 177 2.83 26.78 20.13
N ILE A 178 3.54 25.78 20.66
CA ILE A 178 4.83 25.32 20.10
C ILE A 178 4.59 24.71 18.71
N GLY A 179 3.51 23.93 18.55
CA GLY A 179 3.13 23.35 17.27
C GLY A 179 2.97 24.39 16.16
N ASN A 180 2.28 25.49 16.45
CA ASN A 180 2.01 26.52 15.45
C ASN A 180 3.16 27.53 15.26
N GLU A 181 3.85 27.92 16.34
CA GLU A 181 4.86 28.96 16.29
C GLU A 181 6.27 28.44 15.98
N ILE A 182 6.56 27.17 16.32
CA ILE A 182 7.88 26.56 16.14
C ILE A 182 7.86 25.42 15.13
N LEU A 183 7.03 24.38 15.36
CA LEU A 183 7.07 23.17 14.55
C LEU A 183 6.59 23.43 13.12
N ARG A 184 5.53 24.20 12.95
CA ARG A 184 4.99 24.51 11.64
C ARG A 184 6.00 25.24 10.73
N PRO A 185 6.65 26.35 11.14
CA PRO A 185 7.69 26.98 10.33
C PRO A 185 8.88 26.06 10.06
N ALA A 186 9.26 25.20 11.01
CA ALA A 186 10.39 24.28 10.85
C ALA A 186 10.11 23.16 9.87
N PHE A 187 8.91 22.55 9.91
CA PHE A 187 8.59 21.31 9.21
C PHE A 187 7.79 21.48 7.91
N SER A 188 7.09 22.61 7.76
CA SER A 188 6.28 22.86 6.56
C SER A 188 7.15 22.96 5.31
N ASN A 189 6.76 22.30 4.22
CA ASN A 189 7.50 22.10 2.97
C ASN A 189 8.84 21.34 3.13
N LEU A 190 9.10 20.74 4.28
CA LEU A 190 10.21 19.80 4.52
C LEU A 190 9.66 18.39 4.73
N LEU A 191 9.10 18.13 5.92
CA LEU A 191 8.45 16.87 6.28
C LEU A 191 6.98 16.82 5.89
N PHE A 192 6.31 17.96 5.95
CA PHE A 192 4.88 18.07 5.76
C PHE A 192 4.52 19.20 4.77
N ASP A 193 3.24 19.23 4.39
CA ASP A 193 2.66 20.29 3.54
C ASP A 193 3.27 20.36 2.14
N TRP A 194 3.51 19.22 1.52
CA TRP A 194 4.05 19.12 0.17
C TRP A 194 3.22 18.17 -0.71
N ASN A 195 3.52 18.16 -2.00
CA ASN A 195 2.97 17.20 -2.95
C ASN A 195 4.05 16.76 -3.94
N ALA A 196 3.89 15.52 -4.45
CA ALA A 196 4.74 14.95 -5.47
C ALA A 196 3.91 14.10 -6.44
N ASN A 197 4.40 14.02 -7.67
CA ASN A 197 3.89 13.11 -8.68
C ASN A 197 4.98 12.11 -9.04
N ALA A 198 4.62 10.84 -9.21
CA ALA A 198 5.56 9.78 -9.51
C ALA A 198 5.07 8.90 -10.66
N LEU A 199 6.01 8.49 -11.49
CA LEU A 199 5.85 7.43 -12.48
C LEU A 199 6.23 6.10 -11.83
N VAL A 200 5.41 5.07 -12.07
CA VAL A 200 5.64 3.69 -11.61
C VAL A 200 5.71 2.80 -12.83
N TYR A 201 6.77 2.03 -12.98
CA TYR A 201 6.90 1.08 -14.08
C TYR A 201 7.57 -0.20 -13.62
N GLY A 202 7.23 -1.31 -14.26
CA GLY A 202 7.79 -2.58 -13.84
C GLY A 202 7.26 -3.78 -14.60
N ALA A 203 7.47 -4.94 -14.00
CA ALA A 203 7.05 -6.21 -14.53
C ALA A 203 6.43 -7.08 -13.45
N SER A 204 5.60 -8.01 -13.88
CA SER A 204 5.00 -9.02 -13.00
C SER A 204 4.99 -10.39 -13.65
N LEU A 205 5.00 -11.42 -12.82
CA LEU A 205 4.83 -12.80 -13.21
C LEU A 205 3.77 -13.44 -12.32
N GLY A 206 2.61 -13.69 -12.90
CA GLY A 206 1.48 -14.34 -12.25
C GLY A 206 1.38 -15.82 -12.59
N LEU A 207 0.81 -16.61 -11.66
CA LEU A 207 0.42 -17.99 -11.85
C LEU A 207 -1.04 -18.13 -11.42
N ASP A 208 -1.94 -18.46 -12.36
CA ASP A 208 -3.38 -18.68 -12.13
C ASP A 208 -3.65 -20.19 -12.24
N TYR A 209 -4.05 -20.80 -11.12
CA TYR A 209 -4.45 -22.20 -11.06
C TYR A 209 -5.92 -22.30 -10.69
N ARG A 210 -6.69 -23.05 -11.48
CA ARG A 210 -8.13 -23.28 -11.25
C ARG A 210 -8.46 -24.75 -11.41
N ARG A 211 -9.12 -25.30 -10.39
CA ARG A 211 -9.55 -26.69 -10.42
C ARG A 211 -10.80 -26.89 -9.57
N GLN A 212 -11.67 -27.74 -10.07
CA GLN A 212 -12.85 -28.18 -9.34
C GLN A 212 -12.53 -29.44 -8.51
N PHE A 213 -12.88 -29.39 -7.21
CA PHE A 213 -12.77 -30.50 -6.28
C PHE A 213 -14.17 -30.80 -5.73
N GLY A 214 -14.82 -31.84 -6.31
CA GLY A 214 -16.23 -32.13 -6.00
C GLY A 214 -17.13 -30.96 -6.34
N SER A 215 -17.75 -30.35 -5.33
CA SER A 215 -18.62 -29.17 -5.46
C SER A 215 -17.92 -27.84 -5.18
N VAL A 216 -16.60 -27.83 -5.01
CA VAL A 216 -15.84 -26.61 -4.70
C VAL A 216 -14.93 -26.27 -5.87
N ASP A 217 -15.04 -25.07 -6.38
CA ASP A 217 -14.11 -24.49 -7.34
C ASP A 217 -12.99 -23.78 -6.57
N LEU A 218 -11.77 -24.28 -6.73
CA LEU A 218 -10.57 -23.69 -6.15
C LEU A 218 -9.90 -22.79 -7.19
N GLU A 219 -9.69 -21.54 -6.83
CA GLU A 219 -8.91 -20.55 -7.61
C GLU A 219 -7.70 -20.16 -6.78
N VAL A 220 -6.48 -20.30 -7.33
CA VAL A 220 -5.21 -19.88 -6.68
C VAL A 220 -4.49 -18.94 -7.64
N LEU A 221 -4.23 -17.73 -7.19
CA LEU A 221 -3.46 -16.74 -7.92
C LEU A 221 -2.21 -16.38 -7.11
N GLY A 222 -1.03 -16.66 -7.65
CA GLY A 222 0.24 -16.16 -7.17
C GLY A 222 0.75 -15.07 -8.09
N ASN A 223 1.30 -13.99 -7.56
CA ASN A 223 1.85 -12.91 -8.37
C ASN A 223 3.13 -12.35 -7.74
N LEU A 224 4.20 -12.32 -8.52
CA LEU A 224 5.45 -11.66 -8.17
C LEU A 224 5.56 -10.38 -8.98
N THR A 225 5.77 -9.25 -8.32
CA THR A 225 5.90 -7.94 -8.95
C THR A 225 7.24 -7.30 -8.62
N HIS A 226 7.77 -6.52 -9.55
CA HIS A 226 8.91 -5.65 -9.33
C HIS A 226 8.64 -4.32 -10.02
N HIS A 227 8.61 -3.23 -9.24
CA HIS A 227 8.35 -1.89 -9.73
C HIS A 227 9.50 -0.96 -9.39
N ARG A 228 9.75 -0.03 -10.29
CA ARG A 228 10.57 1.15 -10.07
C ARG A 228 9.67 2.37 -10.08
N LEU A 229 9.96 3.30 -9.19
CA LEU A 229 9.24 4.55 -9.00
C LEU A 229 10.22 5.70 -9.14
N GLU A 230 9.79 6.74 -9.85
CA GLU A 230 10.59 7.96 -10.04
C GLU A 230 9.67 9.18 -9.92
N THR A 231 10.05 10.15 -9.11
CA THR A 231 9.35 11.43 -9.02
C THR A 231 9.48 12.19 -10.34
N THR A 232 8.34 12.59 -10.90
CA THR A 232 8.28 13.39 -12.13
C THR A 232 8.16 14.88 -11.84
N SER A 233 7.60 15.24 -10.70
CA SER A 233 7.54 16.60 -10.19
C SER A 233 7.22 16.61 -8.71
N ALA A 234 7.77 17.55 -7.98
CA ALA A 234 7.50 17.76 -6.56
C ALA A 234 7.41 19.26 -6.25
N SER A 235 6.70 19.61 -5.18
CA SER A 235 6.60 21.00 -4.70
C SER A 235 7.84 21.46 -3.92
N THR A 236 8.68 20.52 -3.51
CA THR A 236 9.94 20.73 -2.79
C THR A 236 10.91 19.59 -3.12
N GLU A 237 12.20 19.85 -3.10
CA GLU A 237 13.24 18.84 -3.31
C GLU A 237 13.19 17.68 -2.31
N PHE A 238 12.71 17.93 -1.10
CA PHE A 238 12.55 16.91 -0.05
C PHE A 238 11.41 15.92 -0.31
N ALA A 239 10.52 16.24 -1.24
CA ALA A 239 9.46 15.36 -1.70
C ALA A 239 9.84 14.59 -2.97
N GLU A 240 11.06 14.76 -3.47
CA GLU A 240 11.58 13.95 -4.56
C GLU A 240 12.06 12.60 -4.03
N PHE A 241 11.68 11.56 -4.72
CA PHE A 241 12.08 10.19 -4.40
C PHE A 241 12.23 9.34 -5.65
N ASP A 242 13.13 8.41 -5.57
CA ASP A 242 13.18 7.24 -6.45
C ASP A 242 13.30 5.99 -5.57
N GLY A 243 12.81 4.87 -6.08
CA GLY A 243 12.82 3.64 -5.32
C GLY A 243 12.43 2.43 -6.15
N HIS A 244 12.57 1.26 -5.56
CA HIS A 244 12.11 0.03 -6.15
C HIS A 244 11.45 -0.84 -5.08
N VAL A 245 10.32 -1.43 -5.44
CA VAL A 245 9.54 -2.29 -4.56
C VAL A 245 9.31 -3.62 -5.27
N SER A 246 9.51 -4.70 -4.55
CA SER A 246 9.13 -6.04 -5.00
C SER A 246 8.08 -6.61 -4.05
N ALA A 247 7.12 -7.34 -4.58
CA ALA A 247 6.11 -7.96 -3.75
C ALA A 247 5.71 -9.33 -4.30
N PHE A 248 5.36 -10.21 -3.38
CA PHE A 248 4.70 -11.47 -3.66
C PHE A 248 3.32 -11.46 -3.04
N ASP A 249 2.31 -11.73 -3.85
CA ASP A 249 0.92 -11.84 -3.44
C ASP A 249 0.41 -13.24 -3.77
N LEU A 250 -0.25 -13.88 -2.82
CA LEU A 250 -0.96 -15.14 -2.99
C LEU A 250 -2.42 -14.92 -2.60
N GLU A 251 -3.33 -15.32 -3.48
CA GLU A 251 -4.76 -15.36 -3.22
C GLU A 251 -5.32 -16.75 -3.49
N VAL A 252 -6.06 -17.28 -2.56
CA VAL A 252 -6.75 -18.57 -2.66
C VAL A 252 -8.24 -18.34 -2.41
N ASN A 253 -9.07 -18.67 -3.41
CA ASN A 253 -10.51 -18.60 -3.30
C ASN A 253 -11.11 -20.00 -3.43
N ALA A 254 -11.93 -20.39 -2.47
CA ALA A 254 -12.77 -21.59 -2.51
C ALA A 254 -14.23 -21.18 -2.71
N VAL A 255 -14.78 -21.49 -3.89
CA VAL A 255 -16.14 -21.10 -4.29
C VAL A 255 -17.02 -22.34 -4.26
N ARG A 256 -18.07 -22.31 -3.43
CA ARG A 256 -19.03 -23.41 -3.30
C ARG A 256 -20.44 -22.94 -3.68
N PRO A 257 -21.03 -23.45 -4.76
CA PRO A 257 -22.42 -23.20 -5.09
C PRO A 257 -23.36 -23.62 -3.95
N THR A 258 -24.44 -22.88 -3.76
CA THR A 258 -25.46 -23.14 -2.75
C THR A 258 -26.82 -23.32 -3.44
N SER A 259 -27.82 -23.72 -2.67
CA SER A 259 -29.23 -23.71 -3.10
C SER A 259 -29.89 -22.33 -2.96
N TRP A 260 -29.14 -21.33 -2.46
CA TRP A 260 -29.68 -20.00 -2.22
C TRP A 260 -29.79 -19.20 -3.51
N THR A 261 -30.82 -18.37 -3.59
CA THR A 261 -31.02 -17.41 -4.68
C THR A 261 -31.38 -16.05 -4.12
N LEU A 262 -30.91 -14.99 -4.78
CA LEU A 262 -31.28 -13.61 -4.49
C LEU A 262 -31.85 -12.96 -5.75
N GLY A 263 -33.15 -12.65 -5.74
CA GLY A 263 -33.84 -12.10 -6.91
C GLY A 263 -33.71 -13.01 -8.15
N GLY A 264 -33.74 -14.35 -7.97
CA GLY A 264 -33.58 -15.34 -9.04
C GLY A 264 -32.14 -15.58 -9.48
N THR A 265 -31.14 -14.92 -8.88
CA THR A 265 -29.71 -15.11 -9.13
C THR A 265 -29.17 -16.20 -8.22
N PRO A 266 -28.59 -17.30 -8.75
CA PRO A 266 -27.94 -18.32 -7.94
C PRO A 266 -26.76 -17.76 -7.17
N LEU A 267 -26.60 -18.20 -5.91
CA LEU A 267 -25.52 -17.74 -5.04
C LEU A 267 -24.53 -18.86 -4.74
N ALA A 268 -23.28 -18.49 -4.62
CA ALA A 268 -22.20 -19.31 -4.10
C ALA A 268 -21.58 -18.64 -2.86
N VAL A 269 -21.14 -19.44 -1.90
CA VAL A 269 -20.29 -18.97 -0.80
C VAL A 269 -18.85 -19.00 -1.25
N VAL A 270 -18.10 -17.96 -0.90
CA VAL A 270 -16.68 -17.81 -1.22
C VAL A 270 -15.91 -17.70 0.08
N GLY A 271 -14.95 -18.63 0.30
CA GLY A 271 -13.90 -18.48 1.29
C GLY A 271 -12.65 -17.90 0.63
N LEU A 272 -12.02 -16.95 1.26
CA LEU A 272 -10.79 -16.30 0.79
C LEU A 272 -9.66 -16.49 1.80
N PHE A 273 -8.48 -16.82 1.31
CA PHE A 273 -7.21 -16.67 2.02
C PHE A 273 -6.24 -15.90 1.14
N GLY A 274 -5.53 -14.94 1.73
CA GLY A 274 -4.49 -14.16 1.08
C GLY A 274 -3.22 -14.11 1.90
N ALA A 275 -2.09 -13.93 1.23
CA ALA A 275 -0.80 -13.65 1.85
C ALA A 275 -0.03 -12.68 0.97
N THR A 276 0.48 -11.63 1.58
CA THR A 276 1.29 -10.62 0.91
C THR A 276 2.62 -10.48 1.63
N SER A 277 3.70 -10.37 0.87
CA SER A 277 5.02 -10.05 1.39
C SER A 277 5.70 -9.03 0.50
N ILE A 278 6.29 -8.01 1.11
CA ILE A 278 7.01 -6.91 0.46
C ILE A 278 8.51 -7.14 0.66
N PHE A 279 9.28 -6.92 -0.39
CA PHE A 279 10.72 -7.13 -0.39
C PHE A 279 11.43 -5.87 -0.89
N GLY A 280 12.68 -5.75 -0.54
CA GLY A 280 13.54 -4.65 -0.97
C GLY A 280 13.96 -3.76 0.19
N PRO A 281 14.78 -2.73 -0.07
CA PRO A 281 15.25 -1.82 0.97
C PRO A 281 14.11 -1.03 1.62
N ASP A 282 13.02 -0.84 0.89
CA ASP A 282 11.89 0.03 1.26
C ASP A 282 10.71 -0.77 1.89
N ARG A 283 10.93 -2.05 2.20
CA ARG A 283 9.89 -2.99 2.67
C ARG A 283 9.15 -2.51 3.93
N ASP A 284 9.90 -1.90 4.87
CA ASP A 284 9.37 -1.51 6.17
C ASP A 284 8.70 -0.12 6.16
N ALA A 285 8.61 0.51 5.00
CA ALA A 285 8.16 1.89 4.84
C ALA A 285 6.68 2.13 5.18
N LEU A 286 5.86 1.10 5.13
CA LEU A 286 4.45 1.15 5.51
C LEU A 286 4.21 0.82 7.00
N GLY A 287 5.28 0.49 7.76
CA GLY A 287 5.17 -0.03 9.11
C GLY A 287 4.94 -1.54 9.17
N PHE A 288 4.81 -2.20 8.01
CA PHE A 288 4.66 -3.65 7.90
C PHE A 288 5.22 -4.14 6.56
N ASP A 289 5.82 -5.31 6.53
CA ASP A 289 6.38 -5.94 5.32
C ASP A 289 5.56 -7.16 4.83
N ARG A 290 4.66 -7.68 5.66
CA ARG A 290 3.86 -8.87 5.35
C ARG A 290 2.54 -8.87 6.13
N PHE A 291 1.54 -9.44 5.50
CA PHE A 291 0.25 -9.69 6.13
C PHE A 291 -0.49 -10.85 5.49
N PHE A 292 -1.46 -11.37 6.21
CA PHE A 292 -2.37 -12.41 5.77
C PHE A 292 -3.80 -11.87 5.76
N GLU A 293 -4.63 -12.46 4.94
CA GLU A 293 -6.03 -12.12 4.81
C GLU A 293 -6.88 -13.38 4.91
N THR A 294 -7.97 -13.33 5.63
CA THR A 294 -8.99 -14.36 5.60
C THR A 294 -10.36 -13.72 5.45
N GLY A 295 -11.20 -14.28 4.62
CA GLY A 295 -12.48 -13.66 4.32
C GLY A 295 -13.57 -14.63 3.91
N LEU A 296 -14.80 -14.12 4.00
CA LEU A 296 -15.99 -14.79 3.54
C LEU A 296 -16.85 -13.85 2.70
N GLY A 297 -17.43 -14.38 1.65
CA GLY A 297 -18.26 -13.61 0.75
C GLY A 297 -19.34 -14.45 0.07
N LEU A 298 -20.18 -13.73 -0.67
CA LEU A 298 -21.18 -14.31 -1.57
C LEU A 298 -20.86 -13.90 -3.00
N GLN A 299 -21.02 -14.84 -3.92
CA GLN A 299 -20.89 -14.61 -5.35
C GLN A 299 -22.23 -14.92 -6.03
N GLY A 300 -22.74 -13.96 -6.78
CA GLY A 300 -23.92 -14.13 -7.62
C GLY A 300 -23.53 -14.46 -9.06
N ASP A 301 -24.17 -15.45 -9.67
CA ASP A 301 -24.04 -15.77 -11.10
C ASP A 301 -25.06 -14.94 -11.89
N LEU A 302 -24.56 -14.00 -12.67
CA LEU A 302 -25.35 -13.07 -13.49
C LEU A 302 -25.40 -13.46 -14.96
N SER A 303 -24.81 -14.59 -15.36
CA SER A 303 -24.71 -15.05 -16.76
C SER A 303 -26.07 -15.16 -17.46
N SER A 304 -27.13 -15.55 -16.71
CA SER A 304 -28.48 -15.68 -17.23
C SER A 304 -29.20 -14.35 -17.50
N ARG A 305 -28.65 -13.22 -17.06
CA ARG A 305 -29.31 -11.90 -17.20
C ARG A 305 -29.00 -11.16 -18.49
N GLY A 306 -28.20 -11.75 -19.38
CA GLY A 306 -27.82 -11.13 -20.66
C GLY A 306 -26.93 -9.89 -20.52
N TRP A 307 -26.37 -9.66 -19.34
CA TRP A 307 -25.40 -8.60 -19.10
C TRP A 307 -24.00 -9.09 -19.50
N LYS A 308 -23.10 -8.14 -19.83
CA LYS A 308 -21.69 -8.51 -20.03
C LYS A 308 -21.02 -8.96 -18.72
N LEU A 309 -21.59 -8.56 -17.57
CA LEU A 309 -21.15 -8.98 -16.25
C LEU A 309 -21.67 -10.39 -15.97
N THR A 310 -20.77 -11.35 -15.85
CA THR A 310 -21.11 -12.75 -15.61
C THR A 310 -21.18 -13.12 -14.13
N SER A 311 -20.42 -12.46 -13.26
CA SER A 311 -20.54 -12.66 -11.81
C SER A 311 -20.16 -11.40 -11.02
N LEU A 312 -20.75 -11.28 -9.83
CA LEU A 312 -20.43 -10.26 -8.83
C LEU A 312 -20.17 -10.96 -7.49
N ARG A 313 -19.06 -10.58 -6.84
CA ARG A 313 -18.62 -11.09 -5.53
C ARG A 313 -18.59 -9.96 -4.51
N LEU A 314 -19.19 -10.17 -3.34
CA LEU A 314 -19.17 -9.25 -2.21
C LEU A 314 -18.88 -10.00 -0.92
N GLY A 315 -18.06 -9.44 -0.04
CA GLY A 315 -17.73 -10.06 1.24
C GLY A 315 -16.91 -9.18 2.15
N LEU A 316 -16.48 -9.75 3.26
CA LEU A 316 -15.63 -9.13 4.26
C LEU A 316 -14.38 -9.97 4.45
N LYS A 317 -13.27 -9.31 4.76
CA LYS A 317 -12.01 -9.96 5.11
C LYS A 317 -11.39 -9.32 6.35
N ALA A 318 -10.76 -10.13 7.17
CA ALA A 318 -9.85 -9.72 8.22
C ALA A 318 -8.42 -9.75 7.67
N ILE A 319 -7.61 -8.81 8.12
CA ILE A 319 -6.20 -8.65 7.77
C ILE A 319 -5.40 -8.76 9.07
N TYR A 320 -4.32 -9.52 9.05
CA TYR A 320 -3.45 -9.71 10.21
C TYR A 320 -2.01 -10.00 9.79
N GLY A 321 -1.07 -9.45 10.50
CA GLY A 321 0.37 -9.62 10.30
C GLY A 321 1.12 -9.45 11.61
N PRO A 322 2.44 -9.57 11.60
CA PRO A 322 3.28 -9.32 12.77
C PRO A 322 3.12 -7.90 13.32
N ASP A 323 3.00 -6.91 12.42
CA ASP A 323 3.05 -5.48 12.74
C ASP A 323 1.81 -4.74 12.22
N VAL A 324 0.72 -5.46 11.88
CA VAL A 324 -0.50 -4.88 11.32
C VAL A 324 -1.72 -5.73 11.58
N ILE A 325 -2.81 -5.07 11.91
CA ILE A 325 -4.17 -5.64 11.86
C ILE A 325 -5.04 -4.78 10.94
N GLY A 326 -6.15 -5.35 10.48
CA GLY A 326 -7.04 -4.59 9.60
C GLY A 326 -8.26 -5.37 9.17
N TRP A 327 -9.03 -4.75 8.31
CA TRP A 327 -10.19 -5.37 7.67
C TRP A 327 -10.42 -4.78 6.28
N GLY A 328 -11.18 -5.49 5.46
CA GLY A 328 -11.48 -5.02 4.12
C GLY A 328 -12.78 -5.58 3.56
N LEU A 329 -13.20 -4.98 2.46
CA LEU A 329 -14.29 -5.45 1.64
C LEU A 329 -13.72 -6.30 0.50
N ILE A 330 -14.37 -7.42 0.22
CA ILE A 330 -14.16 -8.21 -0.99
C ILE A 330 -15.16 -7.70 -2.02
N VAL A 331 -14.66 -7.13 -3.11
CA VAL A 331 -15.46 -6.75 -4.27
C VAL A 331 -14.79 -7.34 -5.49
N GLY A 332 -15.49 -8.24 -6.18
CA GLY A 332 -14.97 -8.87 -7.39
C GLY A 332 -16.05 -8.97 -8.44
N TYR A 333 -15.65 -8.90 -9.70
CA TYR A 333 -16.57 -9.06 -10.83
C TYR A 333 -15.87 -9.76 -11.99
N LYS A 334 -16.66 -10.47 -12.81
CA LYS A 334 -16.20 -11.11 -14.05
C LYS A 334 -17.13 -10.69 -15.19
N PHE A 335 -16.53 -10.42 -16.34
CA PHE A 335 -17.24 -10.15 -17.59
C PHE A 335 -17.29 -11.39 -18.50
#